data_fb79acedb090f053990c16d11dcd70cd
#
_entry.id   fb79acedb090f053990c16d11dcd70cd
#
_cell.length_a   1.000
_cell.length_b   1.000
_cell.length_c   1.000
_cell.angle_alpha   90.00
_cell.angle_beta   90.00
_cell.angle_gamma   90.00
#
_symmetry.space_group_name_H-M   'P 1'
#
loop_
_entity.id
_entity.type
_entity.pdbx_description
1 polymer ?
#
loop_
_entity_poly.entity_id
_entity_poly.type
_entity_poly.pdbx_seq_one_letter_code
_entity_poly.pdbx_strand_id
1 'polypeptide(L)'
;DSMGISQALLSHYEKGIRECGLDFLVKTAEYYGVSTDYLLGRTVQRNFTADPFEAAEKEVVINTEKGSMINKINRSLLMNTTSVIYDLLAKIGNKHLTNAVSNYLMSAEYVIFRTIYNSEKNNSQTMFSLDKNRYRNLTDASMILDLEIINELIENDKLTLTLSPDVISVCFEKDAPSLFNLIQYSERNIKNVYAGKR
;
A
#
# COMPACT_ATOMS: atom_id res chain seq x y z
N ASP A 1 -39.63 -0.15 -0.34
CA ASP A 1 -39.10 -1.46 -0.84
C ASP A 1 -37.88 -1.29 -1.76
N SER A 2 -36.90 -0.54 -1.28
CA SER A 2 -35.69 -0.22 -2.05
C SER A 2 -34.77 -1.42 -2.31
N MET A 3 -34.91 -2.52 -1.54
CA MET A 3 -34.09 -3.71 -1.67
C MET A 3 -34.81 -4.92 -2.31
N GLY A 4 -36.05 -4.77 -2.75
CA GLY A 4 -36.82 -5.82 -3.45
C GLY A 4 -37.20 -7.02 -2.60
N ILE A 5 -37.26 -6.88 -1.27
CA ILE A 5 -37.71 -7.92 -0.33
C ILE A 5 -38.91 -7.43 0.48
N SER A 6 -39.74 -8.38 0.95
CA SER A 6 -40.85 -8.02 1.84
C SER A 6 -40.38 -7.68 3.26
N GLN A 7 -41.14 -6.82 3.96
CA GLN A 7 -40.87 -6.47 5.34
C GLN A 7 -40.85 -7.70 6.28
N ALA A 8 -41.72 -8.71 5.99
CA ALA A 8 -41.73 -9.94 6.75
C ALA A 8 -40.44 -10.75 6.59
N LEU A 9 -39.90 -10.81 5.36
CA LEU A 9 -38.62 -11.50 5.09
C LEU A 9 -37.45 -10.77 5.74
N LEU A 10 -37.41 -9.44 5.67
CA LEU A 10 -36.40 -8.64 6.37
C LEU A 10 -36.43 -8.90 7.87
N SER A 11 -37.62 -8.90 8.49
CA SER A 11 -37.77 -9.19 9.93
C SER A 11 -37.27 -10.61 10.31
N HIS A 12 -37.39 -11.59 9.42
CA HIS A 12 -36.85 -12.93 9.66
C HIS A 12 -35.32 -12.95 9.63
N TYR A 13 -34.69 -12.16 8.74
CA TYR A 13 -33.23 -12.01 8.69
C TYR A 13 -32.70 -11.31 9.94
N GLU A 14 -33.32 -10.18 10.32
CA GLU A 14 -32.95 -9.41 11.52
C GLU A 14 -33.06 -10.21 12.83
N LYS A 15 -34.03 -11.11 12.91
CA LYS A 15 -34.21 -11.98 14.08
C LYS A 15 -33.41 -13.28 14.04
N GLY A 16 -32.62 -13.49 12.99
CA GLY A 16 -31.85 -14.72 12.81
C GLY A 16 -32.71 -15.98 12.59
N ILE A 17 -34.00 -15.82 12.25
CA ILE A 17 -34.93 -16.95 11.99
C ILE A 17 -34.59 -17.62 10.66
N ARG A 18 -34.02 -16.84 9.73
CA ARG A 18 -33.61 -17.31 8.41
C ARG A 18 -32.31 -16.68 8.00
N GLU A 19 -31.42 -17.47 7.40
CA GLU A 19 -30.19 -16.97 6.81
C GLU A 19 -30.46 -16.24 5.49
N CYS A 20 -29.77 -15.12 5.27
CA CYS A 20 -29.87 -14.37 4.01
C CYS A 20 -28.97 -15.02 2.95
N GLY A 21 -29.44 -15.02 1.69
CA GLY A 21 -28.64 -15.46 0.55
C GLY A 21 -27.57 -14.44 0.16
N LEU A 22 -26.59 -14.90 -0.62
CA LEU A 22 -25.47 -14.06 -1.11
C LEU A 22 -25.96 -12.83 -1.88
N ASP A 23 -27.00 -12.98 -2.71
CA ASP A 23 -27.57 -11.86 -3.49
C ASP A 23 -28.14 -10.77 -2.58
N PHE A 24 -28.75 -11.12 -1.46
CA PHE A 24 -29.24 -10.15 -0.49
C PHE A 24 -28.10 -9.48 0.26
N LEU A 25 -27.05 -10.23 0.60
CA LEU A 25 -25.85 -9.70 1.24
C LEU A 25 -25.17 -8.64 0.36
N VAL A 26 -24.99 -8.94 -0.94
CA VAL A 26 -24.40 -8.03 -1.92
C VAL A 26 -25.25 -6.76 -2.06
N LYS A 27 -26.58 -6.89 -2.27
CA LYS A 27 -27.50 -5.75 -2.35
C LYS A 27 -27.50 -4.89 -1.09
N THR A 28 -27.38 -5.53 0.08
CA THR A 28 -27.29 -4.82 1.37
C THR A 28 -25.99 -4.04 1.46
N ALA A 29 -24.87 -4.63 1.04
CA ALA A 29 -23.57 -3.96 1.00
C ALA A 29 -23.60 -2.73 0.08
N GLU A 30 -24.16 -2.87 -1.12
CA GLU A 30 -24.34 -1.77 -2.07
C GLU A 30 -25.26 -0.67 -1.53
N TYR A 31 -26.40 -1.05 -0.93
CA TYR A 31 -27.37 -0.08 -0.40
C TYR A 31 -26.81 0.77 0.72
N TYR A 32 -26.04 0.18 1.63
CA TYR A 32 -25.40 0.89 2.74
C TYR A 32 -24.01 1.44 2.42
N GLY A 33 -23.49 1.21 1.21
CA GLY A 33 -22.15 1.63 0.80
C GLY A 33 -21.05 1.02 1.64
N VAL A 34 -21.21 -0.25 2.05
CA VAL A 34 -20.25 -0.98 2.88
C VAL A 34 -19.77 -2.24 2.18
N SER A 35 -18.63 -2.80 2.61
CA SER A 35 -18.14 -4.07 2.06
C SER A 35 -18.95 -5.26 2.60
N THR A 36 -19.05 -6.32 1.82
CA THR A 36 -19.63 -7.60 2.27
C THR A 36 -18.84 -8.19 3.44
N ASP A 37 -17.51 -8.01 3.47
CA ASP A 37 -16.66 -8.44 4.57
C ASP A 37 -16.94 -7.68 5.87
N TYR A 38 -17.29 -6.39 5.77
CA TYR A 38 -17.76 -5.62 6.92
C TYR A 38 -19.10 -6.18 7.45
N LEU A 39 -20.05 -6.47 6.57
CA LEU A 39 -21.34 -7.04 6.98
C LEU A 39 -21.19 -8.44 7.59
N LEU A 40 -20.20 -9.21 7.15
CA LEU A 40 -19.88 -10.54 7.69
C LEU A 40 -19.01 -10.47 8.96
N GLY A 41 -18.65 -9.28 9.45
CA GLY A 41 -17.80 -9.11 10.62
C GLY A 41 -16.34 -9.54 10.41
N ARG A 42 -15.89 -9.72 9.18
CA ARG A 42 -14.52 -10.13 8.82
C ARG A 42 -13.54 -8.97 8.78
N THR A 43 -14.06 -7.74 8.75
CA THR A 43 -13.27 -6.51 8.82
C THR A 43 -14.02 -5.45 9.62
N VAL A 44 -13.29 -4.61 10.33
CA VAL A 44 -13.84 -3.42 11.00
C VAL A 44 -13.97 -2.23 10.04
N GLN A 45 -13.41 -2.34 8.84
CA GLN A 45 -13.49 -1.30 7.81
C GLN A 45 -14.85 -1.34 7.12
N ARG A 46 -15.63 -0.27 7.33
CA ARG A 46 -17.01 -0.14 6.86
C ARG A 46 -17.13 -0.10 5.35
N ASN A 47 -16.21 0.59 4.69
CA ASN A 47 -16.23 0.73 3.25
C ASN A 47 -15.26 -0.27 2.62
N PHE A 48 -15.68 -0.87 1.48
CA PHE A 48 -14.70 -1.11 0.45
C PHE A 48 -14.06 0.26 0.23
N THR A 49 -12.83 0.41 0.63
CA THR A 49 -12.05 1.47 0.04
C THR A 49 -12.00 1.09 -1.44
N ALA A 50 -12.92 1.65 -2.25
CA ALA A 50 -12.59 1.93 -3.63
C ALA A 50 -11.16 2.41 -3.51
N ASP A 51 -10.21 1.67 -4.12
CA ASP A 51 -8.79 1.95 -4.02
C ASP A 51 -8.66 3.48 -3.93
N PRO A 52 -8.09 4.08 -2.86
CA PRO A 52 -8.01 5.53 -2.74
C PRO A 52 -7.41 6.15 -4.00
N PHE A 53 -6.63 5.34 -4.75
CA PHE A 53 -6.08 5.67 -6.05
C PHE A 53 -7.12 5.62 -7.17
N GLU A 54 -8.04 4.63 -7.22
CA GLU A 54 -9.14 4.61 -8.21
C GLU A 54 -10.13 5.75 -7.99
N ALA A 55 -10.45 6.07 -6.73
CA ALA A 55 -11.27 7.23 -6.40
C ALA A 55 -10.56 8.54 -6.80
N ALA A 56 -9.25 8.65 -6.54
CA ALA A 56 -8.44 9.79 -6.93
C ALA A 56 -8.27 9.89 -8.45
N GLU A 57 -8.08 8.77 -9.17
CA GLU A 57 -7.97 8.75 -10.64
C GLU A 57 -9.27 9.15 -11.34
N LYS A 58 -10.42 8.71 -10.86
CA LYS A 58 -11.73 9.10 -11.41
C LYS A 58 -12.06 10.58 -11.16
N GLU A 59 -11.53 11.14 -10.08
CA GLU A 59 -11.68 12.55 -9.76
C GLU A 59 -10.69 13.49 -10.46
N VAL A 60 -9.51 13.03 -10.91
CA VAL A 60 -8.41 13.83 -11.50
C VAL A 60 -8.82 14.60 -12.77
N VAL A 61 -9.91 14.21 -13.43
CA VAL A 61 -10.33 14.85 -14.70
C VAL A 61 -10.82 16.30 -14.55
N ILE A 62 -11.06 16.84 -13.36
CA ILE A 62 -11.81 18.10 -13.23
C ILE A 62 -11.10 19.29 -12.51
N ASN A 63 -10.01 19.17 -11.70
CA ASN A 63 -9.43 20.35 -11.00
C ASN A 63 -7.95 20.26 -10.60
N THR A 64 -7.24 21.40 -10.67
CA THR A 64 -5.84 21.62 -10.23
C THR A 64 -5.58 21.37 -8.73
N GLU A 65 -6.60 21.42 -7.89
CA GLU A 65 -6.52 21.06 -6.46
C GLU A 65 -6.36 19.55 -6.22
N LYS A 66 -6.66 18.73 -7.20
CA LYS A 66 -6.62 17.26 -7.13
C LYS A 66 -5.21 16.67 -7.14
N GLY A 67 -4.26 17.30 -7.83
CA GLY A 67 -2.84 16.94 -7.73
C GLY A 67 -2.35 16.99 -6.28
N SER A 68 -2.86 17.93 -5.47
CA SER A 68 -2.55 18.04 -4.05
C SER A 68 -3.13 16.88 -3.23
N MET A 69 -4.30 16.36 -3.59
CA MET A 69 -4.95 15.25 -2.89
C MET A 69 -4.23 13.92 -3.15
N ILE A 70 -3.91 13.61 -4.41
CA ILE A 70 -3.12 12.42 -4.77
C ILE A 70 -1.77 12.44 -4.07
N ASN A 71 -1.07 13.59 -4.08
CA ASN A 71 0.21 13.73 -3.39
C ASN A 71 0.09 13.46 -1.88
N LYS A 72 -1.00 13.92 -1.24
CA LYS A 72 -1.25 13.66 0.19
C LYS A 72 -1.48 12.18 0.46
N ILE A 73 -2.30 11.51 -0.37
CA ILE A 73 -2.62 10.09 -0.24
C ILE A 73 -1.35 9.26 -0.43
N ASN A 74 -0.61 9.47 -1.52
CA ASN A 74 0.63 8.74 -1.81
C ASN A 74 1.67 8.94 -0.70
N ARG A 75 1.82 10.18 -0.23
CA ARG A 75 2.73 10.49 0.87
C ARG A 75 2.35 9.75 2.15
N SER A 76 1.08 9.79 2.55
CA SER A 76 0.60 9.09 3.75
C SER A 76 0.79 7.58 3.61
N LEU A 77 0.50 7.02 2.43
CA LEU A 77 0.68 5.61 2.15
C LEU A 77 2.14 5.18 2.33
N LEU A 78 3.08 5.90 1.72
CA LEU A 78 4.50 5.61 1.83
C LEU A 78 5.00 5.78 3.27
N MET A 79 4.64 6.87 3.94
CA MET A 79 5.07 7.12 5.33
C MET A 79 4.57 6.03 6.28
N ASN A 80 3.29 5.69 6.24
CA ASN A 80 2.70 4.69 7.10
C ASN A 80 3.29 3.29 6.84
N THR A 81 3.46 2.93 5.56
CA THR A 81 4.08 1.64 5.21
C THR A 81 5.54 1.58 5.65
N THR A 82 6.29 2.65 5.47
CA THR A 82 7.68 2.73 5.96
C THR A 82 7.74 2.59 7.48
N SER A 83 6.80 3.19 8.21
CA SER A 83 6.67 3.02 9.66
C SER A 83 6.51 1.54 10.03
N VAL A 84 5.58 0.84 9.39
CA VAL A 84 5.37 -0.61 9.62
C VAL A 84 6.65 -1.42 9.36
N ILE A 85 7.37 -1.12 8.28
CA ILE A 85 8.65 -1.80 7.98
C ILE A 85 9.66 -1.59 9.10
N TYR A 86 9.84 -0.36 9.58
CA TYR A 86 10.80 -0.09 10.67
C TYR A 86 10.36 -0.68 12.02
N ASP A 87 9.07 -0.75 12.29
CA ASP A 87 8.55 -1.43 13.48
C ASP A 87 8.81 -2.95 13.43
N LEU A 88 8.69 -3.56 12.24
CA LEU A 88 9.06 -4.95 12.02
C LEU A 88 10.57 -5.16 12.21
N LEU A 89 11.40 -4.28 11.65
CA LEU A 89 12.85 -4.32 11.84
C LEU A 89 13.26 -4.17 13.30
N ALA A 90 12.57 -3.29 14.04
CA ALA A 90 12.79 -3.14 15.48
C ALA A 90 12.44 -4.41 16.27
N LYS A 91 11.35 -5.11 15.90
CA LYS A 91 10.97 -6.41 16.49
C LYS A 91 11.99 -7.50 16.17
N ILE A 92 12.55 -7.51 14.96
CA ILE A 92 13.62 -8.44 14.55
C ILE A 92 14.90 -8.16 15.32
N GLY A 93 15.24 -6.89 15.57
CA GLY A 93 16.40 -6.49 16.34
C GLY A 93 17.76 -6.68 15.65
N ASN A 94 17.77 -6.96 14.32
CA ASN A 94 19.00 -7.12 13.55
C ASN A 94 19.46 -5.80 12.94
N LYS A 95 20.56 -5.23 13.48
CA LYS A 95 21.09 -3.95 13.03
C LYS A 95 21.58 -3.96 11.57
N HIS A 96 22.16 -5.08 11.12
CA HIS A 96 22.67 -5.18 9.74
C HIS A 96 21.51 -5.21 8.75
N LEU A 97 20.42 -5.92 9.07
CA LEU A 97 19.20 -5.92 8.27
C LEU A 97 18.57 -4.53 8.22
N THR A 98 18.50 -3.85 9.36
CA THR A 98 17.98 -2.46 9.41
C THR A 98 18.80 -1.53 8.53
N ASN A 99 20.12 -1.64 8.56
CA ASN A 99 20.99 -0.81 7.72
C ASN A 99 20.80 -1.11 6.23
N ALA A 100 20.75 -2.38 5.82
CA ALA A 100 20.56 -2.75 4.42
C ALA A 100 19.20 -2.26 3.88
N VAL A 101 18.11 -2.46 4.63
CA VAL A 101 16.79 -1.93 4.27
C VAL A 101 16.81 -0.41 4.17
N SER A 102 17.44 0.28 5.13
CA SER A 102 17.55 1.74 5.12
C SER A 102 18.34 2.24 3.91
N ASN A 103 19.46 1.59 3.58
CA ASN A 103 20.28 1.94 2.42
C ASN A 103 19.49 1.81 1.11
N TYR A 104 18.74 0.71 0.96
CA TYR A 104 17.88 0.50 -0.20
C TYR A 104 16.85 1.62 -0.37
N LEU A 105 16.12 1.95 0.70
CA LEU A 105 15.08 3.00 0.67
C LEU A 105 15.68 4.38 0.40
N MET A 106 16.78 4.74 1.08
CA MET A 106 17.47 6.01 0.85
C MET A 106 18.04 6.12 -0.56
N SER A 107 18.52 5.01 -1.13
CA SER A 107 19.00 4.96 -2.52
C SER A 107 17.88 5.19 -3.52
N ALA A 108 16.69 4.61 -3.28
CA ALA A 108 15.51 4.84 -4.11
C ALA A 108 15.06 6.30 -4.07
N GLU A 109 14.99 6.91 -2.88
CA GLU A 109 14.66 8.33 -2.72
C GLU A 109 15.70 9.23 -3.39
N TYR A 110 16.99 8.92 -3.22
CA TYR A 110 18.09 9.68 -3.82
C TYR A 110 18.01 9.70 -5.34
N VAL A 111 17.81 8.54 -5.99
CA VAL A 111 17.77 8.48 -7.46
C VAL A 111 16.57 9.25 -8.00
N ILE A 112 15.41 9.16 -7.33
CA ILE A 112 14.20 9.90 -7.70
C ILE A 112 14.44 11.41 -7.56
N PHE A 113 14.90 11.85 -6.37
CA PHE A 113 15.20 13.26 -6.12
C PHE A 113 16.18 13.83 -7.16
N ARG A 114 17.29 13.12 -7.38
CA ARG A 114 18.30 13.58 -8.33
C ARG A 114 17.82 13.60 -9.78
N THR A 115 16.95 12.67 -10.16
CA THR A 115 16.32 12.67 -11.49
C THR A 115 15.45 13.90 -11.69
N ILE A 116 14.61 14.22 -10.69
CA ILE A 116 13.78 15.44 -10.69
C ILE A 116 14.67 16.68 -10.70
N TYR A 117 15.69 16.74 -9.87
CA TYR A 117 16.64 17.86 -9.81
C TYR A 117 17.34 18.12 -11.16
N ASN A 118 17.72 17.04 -11.83
CA ASN A 118 18.41 17.11 -13.13
C ASN A 118 17.49 17.43 -14.31
N SER A 119 16.15 17.49 -14.12
CA SER A 119 15.23 17.92 -15.17
C SER A 119 15.46 19.38 -15.59
N GLU A 120 15.94 20.21 -14.65
CA GLU A 120 16.41 21.56 -14.94
C GLU A 120 17.93 21.54 -15.20
N LYS A 121 18.33 21.88 -16.43
CA LYS A 121 19.72 21.79 -16.88
C LYS A 121 20.67 22.75 -16.14
N ASN A 122 20.15 23.89 -15.68
CA ASN A 122 20.90 24.93 -15.01
C ASN A 122 21.15 24.66 -13.53
N ASN A 123 20.56 23.61 -12.96
CA ASN A 123 20.77 23.25 -11.58
C ASN A 123 22.20 22.82 -11.32
N SER A 124 22.82 23.45 -10.31
CA SER A 124 24.22 23.21 -9.94
C SER A 124 24.43 21.78 -9.43
N GLN A 125 25.52 21.15 -9.88
CA GLN A 125 25.89 19.80 -9.44
C GLN A 125 26.77 19.78 -8.18
N THR A 126 27.06 20.91 -7.58
CA THR A 126 28.03 21.04 -6.46
C THR A 126 27.61 20.28 -5.20
N MET A 127 26.31 20.03 -5.01
CA MET A 127 25.82 19.23 -3.86
C MET A 127 25.99 17.71 -4.05
N PHE A 128 26.38 17.25 -5.23
CA PHE A 128 26.52 15.83 -5.53
C PHE A 128 27.98 15.46 -5.76
N SER A 129 28.45 14.39 -5.10
CA SER A 129 29.79 13.84 -5.29
C SER A 129 29.87 12.82 -6.45
N LEU A 130 28.77 12.17 -6.79
CA LEU A 130 28.72 11.22 -7.90
C LEU A 130 28.55 11.95 -9.23
N ASP A 131 29.21 11.45 -10.27
CA ASP A 131 29.08 11.97 -11.63
C ASP A 131 27.63 11.92 -12.15
N LYS A 132 27.22 12.98 -12.86
CA LYS A 132 25.85 13.15 -13.39
C LYS A 132 25.42 12.01 -14.31
N ASN A 133 26.34 11.40 -15.05
CA ASN A 133 26.04 10.36 -16.03
C ASN A 133 26.11 8.94 -15.45
N ARG A 134 26.69 8.79 -14.24
CA ARG A 134 26.95 7.51 -13.62
C ARG A 134 26.11 7.22 -12.38
N TYR A 135 25.58 8.27 -11.72
CA TYR A 135 24.89 8.10 -10.42
C TYR A 135 23.77 7.06 -10.50
N ARG A 136 22.97 7.04 -11.57
CA ARG A 136 21.84 6.13 -11.71
C ARG A 136 22.31 4.68 -11.70
N ASN A 137 23.22 4.32 -12.59
CA ASN A 137 23.74 2.94 -12.68
C ASN A 137 24.42 2.50 -11.37
N LEU A 138 25.13 3.41 -10.70
CA LEU A 138 25.77 3.10 -9.41
C LEU A 138 24.74 2.89 -8.31
N THR A 139 23.68 3.70 -8.28
CA THR A 139 22.61 3.56 -7.29
C THR A 139 21.79 2.30 -7.55
N ASP A 140 21.44 2.00 -8.80
CA ASP A 140 20.71 0.79 -9.17
C ASP A 140 21.51 -0.47 -8.77
N ALA A 141 22.83 -0.49 -9.01
CA ALA A 141 23.70 -1.58 -8.58
C ALA A 141 23.77 -1.70 -7.05
N SER A 142 23.85 -0.56 -6.32
CA SER A 142 23.83 -0.58 -4.85
C SER A 142 22.51 -1.14 -4.31
N MET A 143 21.38 -0.77 -4.89
CA MET A 143 20.06 -1.28 -4.48
C MET A 143 19.93 -2.79 -4.69
N ILE A 144 20.49 -3.32 -5.78
CA ILE A 144 20.53 -4.79 -6.02
C ILE A 144 21.37 -5.47 -4.94
N LEU A 145 22.55 -4.93 -4.59
CA LEU A 145 23.39 -5.49 -3.54
C LEU A 145 22.72 -5.42 -2.16
N ASP A 146 22.04 -4.32 -1.85
CA ASP A 146 21.28 -4.20 -0.59
C ASP A 146 20.18 -5.26 -0.48
N LEU A 147 19.48 -5.58 -1.60
CA LEU A 147 18.47 -6.64 -1.63
C LEU A 147 19.07 -8.01 -1.41
N GLU A 148 20.24 -8.31 -2.01
CA GLU A 148 20.95 -9.58 -1.78
C GLU A 148 21.38 -9.70 -0.31
N ILE A 149 21.92 -8.63 0.28
CA ILE A 149 22.28 -8.61 1.70
C ILE A 149 21.05 -8.86 2.58
N ILE A 150 19.91 -8.24 2.27
CA ILE A 150 18.65 -8.45 2.99
C ILE A 150 18.24 -9.92 2.93
N ASN A 151 18.27 -10.54 1.73
CA ASN A 151 17.93 -11.95 1.54
C ASN A 151 18.86 -12.86 2.33
N GLU A 152 20.17 -12.67 2.21
CA GLU A 152 21.18 -13.45 2.95
C GLU A 152 20.99 -13.37 4.47
N LEU A 153 20.72 -12.16 5.02
CA LEU A 153 20.50 -11.99 6.45
C LEU A 153 19.22 -12.68 6.93
N ILE A 154 18.14 -12.63 6.13
CA ILE A 154 16.89 -13.31 6.46
C ILE A 154 17.07 -14.83 6.45
N GLU A 155 17.77 -15.39 5.47
CA GLU A 155 18.00 -16.83 5.34
C GLU A 155 18.96 -17.36 6.39
N ASN A 156 20.11 -16.71 6.58
CA ASN A 156 21.18 -17.18 7.48
C ASN A 156 20.80 -17.07 8.95
N ASP A 157 20.16 -15.97 9.34
CA ASP A 157 19.74 -15.75 10.73
C ASP A 157 18.41 -16.45 11.05
N LYS A 158 17.83 -17.19 10.07
CA LYS A 158 16.52 -17.85 10.19
C LYS A 158 15.47 -16.91 10.80
N LEU A 159 15.47 -15.66 10.32
CA LEU A 159 14.57 -14.63 10.82
C LEU A 159 13.14 -15.01 10.43
N THR A 160 12.42 -15.59 11.38
CA THR A 160 11.03 -15.97 11.19
C THR A 160 10.14 -15.01 11.96
N LEU A 161 9.37 -14.22 11.23
CA LEU A 161 8.24 -13.50 11.74
C LEU A 161 6.98 -14.16 11.21
N THR A 162 6.17 -14.73 12.09
CA THR A 162 4.84 -15.22 11.70
C THR A 162 3.93 -14.01 11.52
N LEU A 163 3.75 -13.60 10.27
CA LEU A 163 2.90 -12.47 9.88
C LEU A 163 1.72 -13.02 9.08
N SER A 164 0.54 -13.04 9.70
CA SER A 164 -0.74 -13.17 8.96
C SER A 164 -1.37 -11.79 8.81
N PRO A 165 -2.32 -11.59 7.86
CA PRO A 165 -3.07 -10.34 7.77
C PRO A 165 -3.73 -9.92 9.07
N ASP A 166 -4.23 -10.89 9.86
CA ASP A 166 -4.85 -10.64 11.16
C ASP A 166 -3.82 -10.14 12.19
N VAL A 167 -2.64 -10.77 12.24
CA VAL A 167 -1.54 -10.34 13.11
C VAL A 167 -1.07 -8.93 12.75
N ILE A 168 -0.93 -8.64 11.46
CA ILE A 168 -0.56 -7.30 10.97
C ILE A 168 -1.63 -6.29 11.38
N SER A 169 -2.91 -6.59 11.18
CA SER A 169 -4.03 -5.70 11.53
C SER A 169 -4.07 -5.38 13.03
N VAL A 170 -3.78 -6.35 13.88
CA VAL A 170 -3.76 -6.15 15.34
C VAL A 170 -2.50 -5.40 15.80
N CYS A 171 -1.32 -5.78 15.26
CA CYS A 171 -0.06 -5.18 15.67
C CYS A 171 0.15 -3.75 15.18
N PHE A 172 -0.46 -3.40 14.05
CA PHE A 172 -0.27 -2.12 13.33
C PHE A 172 -1.62 -1.49 12.96
N GLU A 173 -2.60 -1.54 13.85
CA GLU A 173 -3.99 -1.14 13.62
C GLU A 173 -4.14 0.15 12.82
N LYS A 174 -3.31 1.16 13.13
CA LYS A 174 -3.35 2.47 12.48
C LYS A 174 -2.78 2.45 11.05
N ASP A 175 -1.72 1.69 10.80
CA ASP A 175 -0.91 1.75 9.59
C ASP A 175 -1.10 0.53 8.67
N ALA A 176 -1.68 -0.56 9.19
CA ALA A 176 -1.98 -1.77 8.42
C ALA A 176 -2.81 -1.53 7.15
N PRO A 177 -3.86 -0.67 7.17
CA PRO A 177 -4.62 -0.36 5.96
C PRO A 177 -3.75 0.23 4.85
N SER A 178 -2.78 1.07 5.20
CA SER A 178 -1.83 1.65 4.23
C SER A 178 -0.93 0.57 3.62
N LEU A 179 -0.45 -0.37 4.43
CA LEU A 179 0.36 -1.50 3.94
C LEU A 179 -0.42 -2.38 2.97
N PHE A 180 -1.67 -2.74 3.28
CA PHE A 180 -2.51 -3.55 2.39
C PHE A 180 -2.82 -2.83 1.07
N ASN A 181 -3.11 -1.53 1.12
CA ASN A 181 -3.34 -0.70 -0.06
C ASN A 181 -2.07 -0.61 -0.93
N LEU A 182 -0.89 -0.43 -0.31
CA LEU A 182 0.37 -0.41 -1.04
C LEU A 182 0.63 -1.75 -1.76
N ILE A 183 0.40 -2.88 -1.10
CA ILE A 183 0.57 -4.21 -1.71
C ILE A 183 -0.34 -4.35 -2.93
N GLN A 184 -1.64 -4.09 -2.78
CA GLN A 184 -2.61 -4.20 -3.89
C GLN A 184 -2.27 -3.28 -5.06
N TYR A 185 -1.93 -2.03 -4.77
CA TYR A 185 -1.55 -1.05 -5.79
C TYR A 185 -0.29 -1.46 -6.54
N SER A 186 0.76 -1.84 -5.80
CA SER A 186 2.04 -2.25 -6.40
C SER A 186 1.90 -3.49 -7.27
N GLU A 187 1.18 -4.53 -6.78
CA GLU A 187 0.95 -5.74 -7.55
C GLU A 187 0.11 -5.48 -8.81
N ARG A 188 -0.92 -4.63 -8.73
CA ARG A 188 -1.71 -4.24 -9.89
C ARG A 188 -0.84 -3.55 -10.94
N ASN A 189 -0.01 -2.60 -10.53
CA ASN A 189 0.88 -1.88 -11.44
C ASN A 189 1.89 -2.83 -12.10
N ILE A 190 2.50 -3.72 -11.33
CA ILE A 190 3.42 -4.73 -11.85
C ILE A 190 2.70 -5.63 -12.88
N LYS A 191 1.52 -6.15 -12.56
CA LYS A 191 0.72 -6.97 -13.47
C LYS A 191 0.37 -6.23 -14.78
N ASN A 192 0.01 -4.95 -14.70
CA ASN A 192 -0.31 -4.12 -15.87
C ASN A 192 0.91 -3.92 -16.78
N VAL A 193 2.09 -3.70 -16.21
CA VAL A 193 3.34 -3.59 -16.98
C VAL A 193 3.64 -4.88 -17.73
N TYR A 194 3.52 -6.04 -17.07
CA TYR A 194 3.73 -7.35 -17.71
C TYR A 194 2.68 -7.69 -18.77
N ALA A 195 1.44 -7.22 -18.61
CA ALA A 195 0.36 -7.42 -19.57
C ALA A 195 0.42 -6.44 -20.77
N GLY A 196 1.41 -5.55 -20.85
CA GLY A 196 1.53 -4.53 -21.89
C GLY A 196 0.43 -3.47 -21.86
N LYS A 197 -0.31 -3.36 -20.75
CA LYS A 197 -1.34 -2.35 -20.51
C LYS A 197 -0.70 -1.17 -19.79
N ARG A 198 -0.24 -0.17 -20.55
CA ARG A 198 0.15 1.16 -20.04
C ARG A 198 -0.90 2.18 -20.41
#